data_6bdc6dcaaddf0568063c5d087fbf3d26
#
_entry.id   6bdc6dcaaddf0568063c5d087fbf3d26
#
_cell.length_a   1.000
_cell.length_b   1.000
_cell.length_c   1.000
_cell.angle_alpha   90.00
_cell.angle_beta   90.00
_cell.angle_gamma   90.00
#
_symmetry.space_group_name_H-M   'P 1'
#
loop_
_entity.id
_entity.type
_entity.pdbx_description
1 polymer ?
#
loop_
_entity_poly.entity_id
_entity_poly.type
_entity_poly.pdbx_seq_one_letter_code
_entity_poly.pdbx_strand_id
1 'polypeptide(L)'
;MADVNDVDTLIESFDVEPGYLDWARFGPLSPSVRAEMSADAELLGTGRRAGIDLVGARAAEARTLVAKLLDVPGDEIVLQPSTTHGLLHAMFGLEGTVVVPAQDFPAVRLSAARAAAARGLLAVREIDPPEGIVTTDAI
;
A
#
# COMPACT_ATOMS: atom_id res chain seq x y z
N MET A 1 -0.26 -18.82 -16.15
CA MET A 1 -0.12 -17.67 -17.05
C MET A 1 -1.54 -17.27 -17.37
N ALA A 2 -2.01 -16.10 -16.87
CA ALA A 2 -3.34 -15.61 -17.21
C ALA A 2 -3.38 -15.33 -18.72
N ASP A 3 -4.47 -15.70 -19.37
CA ASP A 3 -4.67 -15.46 -20.79
C ASP A 3 -4.72 -13.93 -21.02
N VAL A 4 -4.09 -13.43 -22.06
CA VAL A 4 -4.09 -12.00 -22.39
C VAL A 4 -5.52 -11.46 -22.53
N ASN A 5 -6.45 -12.28 -23.01
CA ASN A 5 -7.88 -11.97 -23.09
C ASN A 5 -8.53 -11.73 -21.72
N ASP A 6 -8.00 -12.31 -20.66
CA ASP A 6 -8.52 -12.14 -19.28
C ASP A 6 -8.15 -10.76 -18.71
N VAL A 7 -6.98 -10.25 -19.05
CA VAL A 7 -6.50 -8.93 -18.62
C VAL A 7 -7.28 -7.81 -19.34
N ASP A 8 -7.49 -7.93 -20.63
CA ASP A 8 -8.26 -6.94 -21.41
C ASP A 8 -9.72 -6.87 -20.92
N THR A 9 -10.34 -8.02 -20.69
CA THR A 9 -11.68 -8.10 -20.10
C THR A 9 -11.74 -7.46 -18.71
N LEU A 10 -10.69 -7.65 -17.89
CA LEU A 10 -10.59 -7.01 -16.58
C LEU A 10 -10.50 -5.49 -16.72
N ILE A 11 -9.64 -4.99 -17.60
CA ILE A 11 -9.47 -3.54 -17.83
C ILE A 11 -10.79 -2.91 -18.33
N GLU A 12 -11.46 -3.54 -19.29
CA GLU A 12 -12.74 -3.07 -19.83
C GLU A 12 -13.87 -3.08 -18.80
N SER A 13 -13.74 -3.88 -17.73
CA SER A 13 -14.75 -3.93 -16.67
C SER A 13 -14.76 -2.68 -15.79
N PHE A 14 -13.70 -1.87 -15.80
CA PHE A 14 -13.64 -0.65 -15.01
C PHE A 14 -14.43 0.47 -15.68
N ASP A 15 -15.47 0.96 -14.99
CA ASP A 15 -16.26 2.12 -15.39
C ASP A 15 -15.55 3.40 -14.94
N VAL A 16 -14.54 3.81 -15.69
CA VAL A 16 -13.71 4.97 -15.41
C VAL A 16 -13.98 6.08 -16.40
N GLU A 17 -14.10 7.31 -15.92
CA GLU A 17 -14.28 8.46 -16.79
C GLU A 17 -13.11 8.59 -17.78
N PRO A 18 -13.40 8.90 -19.07
CA PRO A 18 -12.36 9.11 -20.06
C PRO A 18 -11.35 10.18 -19.61
N GLY A 19 -10.07 9.85 -19.68
CA GLY A 19 -9.00 10.77 -19.29
C GLY A 19 -8.63 10.77 -17.81
N TYR A 20 -9.19 9.87 -17.00
CA TYR A 20 -8.75 9.70 -15.63
C TYR A 20 -7.32 9.15 -15.57
N LEU A 21 -6.38 9.91 -15.00
CA LEU A 21 -4.94 9.57 -14.93
C LEU A 21 -4.40 9.48 -13.50
N ASP A 22 -5.21 9.76 -12.49
CA ASP A 22 -4.76 9.87 -11.09
C ASP A 22 -4.80 8.51 -10.34
N TRP A 23 -4.40 7.44 -11.02
CA TRP A 23 -4.38 6.07 -10.48
C TRP A 23 -3.43 5.90 -9.30
N ALA A 24 -2.37 6.70 -9.24
CA ALA A 24 -1.42 6.67 -8.13
C ALA A 24 -2.04 7.16 -6.81
N ARG A 25 -3.00 8.06 -6.89
CA ARG A 25 -3.71 8.59 -5.72
C ARG A 25 -4.91 7.74 -5.35
N PHE A 26 -5.68 7.34 -6.35
CA PHE A 26 -6.89 6.54 -6.15
C PHE A 26 -7.13 5.61 -7.34
N GLY A 27 -7.07 4.29 -7.10
CA GLY A 27 -7.47 3.29 -8.08
C GLY A 27 -8.99 3.08 -8.02
N PRO A 28 -9.73 3.36 -9.11
CA PRO A 28 -11.15 3.06 -9.18
C PRO A 28 -11.44 1.58 -8.87
N LEU A 29 -12.55 1.34 -8.19
CA LEU A 29 -12.93 -0.02 -7.81
C LEU A 29 -13.62 -0.73 -8.98
N SER A 30 -13.19 -1.95 -9.30
CA SER A 30 -13.89 -2.79 -10.27
C SER A 30 -15.30 -3.15 -9.77
N PRO A 31 -16.23 -3.53 -10.66
CA PRO A 31 -17.56 -3.98 -10.24
C PRO A 31 -17.54 -5.16 -9.27
N SER A 32 -16.63 -6.12 -9.47
CA SER A 32 -16.46 -7.28 -8.57
C SER A 32 -16.01 -6.86 -7.18
N VAL A 33 -15.05 -5.94 -7.07
CA VAL A 33 -14.59 -5.41 -5.78
C VAL A 33 -15.72 -4.67 -5.06
N ARG A 34 -16.51 -3.85 -5.78
CA ARG A 34 -17.67 -3.15 -5.19
C ARG A 34 -18.73 -4.14 -4.67
N ALA A 35 -18.99 -5.21 -5.41
CA ALA A 35 -19.95 -6.24 -4.98
C ALA A 35 -19.47 -6.97 -3.71
N GLU A 36 -18.20 -7.35 -3.64
CA GLU A 36 -17.62 -7.99 -2.46
C GLU A 36 -17.62 -7.05 -1.24
N MET A 37 -17.26 -5.78 -1.42
CA MET A 37 -17.31 -4.80 -0.33
C MET A 37 -18.74 -4.62 0.21
N SER A 38 -19.74 -4.62 -0.66
CA SER A 38 -21.14 -4.55 -0.23
C SER A 38 -21.56 -5.80 0.56
N ALA A 39 -21.16 -6.99 0.09
CA ALA A 39 -21.44 -8.24 0.79
C ALA A 39 -20.74 -8.28 2.17
N ASP A 40 -19.50 -7.81 2.26
CA ASP A 40 -18.77 -7.72 3.52
C ASP A 40 -19.42 -6.71 4.48
N ALA A 41 -19.89 -5.58 3.99
CA ALA A 41 -20.60 -4.60 4.80
C ALA A 41 -21.89 -5.19 5.40
N GLU A 42 -22.66 -5.97 4.63
CA GLU A 42 -23.84 -6.69 5.12
C GLU A 42 -23.48 -7.69 6.23
N LEU A 43 -22.42 -8.48 6.02
CA LEU A 43 -21.95 -9.45 7.02
C LEU A 43 -21.52 -8.77 8.33
N LEU A 44 -20.76 -7.69 8.23
CA LEU A 44 -20.27 -6.93 9.38
C LEU A 44 -21.41 -6.17 10.08
N GLY A 45 -22.39 -5.67 9.33
CA GLY A 45 -23.57 -4.97 9.85
C GLY A 45 -24.41 -5.80 10.83
N THR A 46 -24.34 -7.13 10.71
CA THR A 46 -25.02 -8.02 11.65
C THR A 46 -24.31 -8.18 13.00
N GLY A 47 -23.03 -7.85 13.09
CA GLY A 47 -22.19 -8.05 14.28
C GLY A 47 -21.98 -9.52 14.66
N ARG A 48 -22.36 -10.47 13.81
CA ARG A 48 -22.20 -11.90 14.07
C ARG A 48 -20.74 -12.31 13.93
N ARG A 49 -20.22 -13.06 14.88
CA ARG A 49 -18.84 -13.54 14.90
C ARG A 49 -18.46 -14.25 13.61
N ALA A 50 -19.32 -15.13 13.10
CA ALA A 50 -19.05 -15.85 11.85
C ALA A 50 -18.82 -14.93 10.64
N GLY A 51 -19.53 -13.80 10.55
CA GLY A 51 -19.32 -12.80 9.51
C GLY A 51 -17.98 -12.07 9.69
N ILE A 52 -17.63 -11.71 10.91
CA ILE A 52 -16.34 -11.08 11.23
C ILE A 52 -15.16 -12.01 10.88
N ASP A 53 -15.26 -13.30 11.27
CA ASP A 53 -14.24 -14.30 10.99
C ASP A 53 -14.09 -14.53 9.48
N LEU A 54 -15.18 -14.53 8.72
CA LEU A 54 -15.16 -14.67 7.25
C LEU A 54 -14.45 -13.49 6.57
N VAL A 55 -14.79 -12.27 6.93
CA VAL A 55 -14.13 -11.06 6.39
C VAL A 55 -12.64 -11.03 6.77
N GLY A 56 -12.30 -11.44 7.99
CA GLY A 56 -10.91 -11.60 8.42
C GLY A 56 -10.12 -12.62 7.60
N ALA A 57 -10.74 -13.74 7.22
CA ALA A 57 -10.12 -14.75 6.38
C ALA A 57 -9.79 -14.22 4.97
N ARG A 58 -10.61 -13.33 4.40
CA ARG A 58 -10.34 -12.68 3.09
C ARG A 58 -9.07 -11.83 3.11
N ALA A 59 -8.79 -11.14 4.20
CA ALA A 59 -7.53 -10.39 4.34
C ALA A 59 -6.30 -11.31 4.32
N ALA A 60 -6.39 -12.50 4.93
CA ALA A 60 -5.33 -13.50 4.89
C ALA A 60 -5.14 -14.08 3.48
N GLU A 61 -6.23 -14.32 2.75
CA GLU A 61 -6.20 -14.76 1.35
C GLU A 61 -5.58 -13.70 0.45
N ALA A 62 -5.98 -12.43 0.57
CA ALA A 62 -5.41 -11.31 -0.17
C ALA A 62 -3.90 -11.21 0.04
N ARG A 63 -3.43 -11.36 1.28
CA ARG A 63 -1.99 -11.40 1.59
C ARG A 63 -1.28 -12.54 0.86
N THR A 64 -1.87 -13.72 0.81
CA THR A 64 -1.31 -14.88 0.09
C THR A 64 -1.23 -14.63 -1.42
N LEU A 65 -2.25 -13.99 -1.99
CA LEU A 65 -2.27 -13.65 -3.42
C LEU A 65 -1.21 -12.59 -3.77
N VAL A 66 -1.05 -11.57 -2.93
CA VAL A 66 0.01 -10.56 -3.09
C VAL A 66 1.39 -11.19 -2.99
N ALA A 67 1.61 -12.09 -2.04
CA ALA A 67 2.86 -12.82 -1.89
C ALA A 67 3.22 -13.63 -3.16
N LYS A 68 2.23 -14.32 -3.75
CA LYS A 68 2.39 -15.01 -5.04
C LYS A 68 2.71 -14.05 -6.19
N LEU A 69 2.04 -12.92 -6.25
CA LEU A 69 2.26 -11.92 -7.30
C LEU A 69 3.68 -11.35 -7.26
N LEU A 70 4.23 -11.15 -6.06
CA LEU A 70 5.56 -10.59 -5.84
C LEU A 70 6.67 -11.66 -5.75
N ASP A 71 6.31 -12.94 -5.78
CA ASP A 71 7.22 -14.08 -5.62
C ASP A 71 8.04 -14.02 -4.32
N VAL A 72 7.34 -13.73 -3.21
CA VAL A 72 7.92 -13.65 -1.87
C VAL A 72 7.15 -14.52 -0.87
N PRO A 73 7.76 -14.89 0.27
CA PRO A 73 7.05 -15.57 1.36
C PRO A 73 5.88 -14.75 1.90
N GLY A 74 4.78 -15.41 2.28
CA GLY A 74 3.57 -14.72 2.76
C GLY A 74 3.75 -14.00 4.10
N ASP A 75 4.73 -14.37 4.91
CA ASP A 75 5.10 -13.73 6.16
C ASP A 75 5.89 -12.41 5.97
N GLU A 76 6.40 -12.17 4.76
CA GLU A 76 7.02 -10.89 4.38
C GLU A 76 5.99 -9.84 3.94
N ILE A 77 4.73 -10.23 3.76
CA ILE A 77 3.65 -9.31 3.34
C ILE A 77 2.88 -8.80 4.54
N VAL A 78 2.84 -7.49 4.69
CA VAL A 78 2.03 -6.79 5.69
C VAL A 78 1.08 -5.82 4.99
N LEU A 79 -0.22 -6.09 5.09
CA LEU A 79 -1.25 -5.19 4.54
C LEU A 79 -1.40 -3.98 5.46
N GLN A 80 -1.41 -2.80 4.87
CA GLN A 80 -1.54 -1.52 5.57
C GLN A 80 -2.72 -0.71 5.01
N PRO A 81 -3.42 0.09 5.82
CA PRO A 81 -4.58 0.87 5.37
C PRO A 81 -4.21 2.00 4.40
N SER A 82 -2.94 2.40 4.36
CA SER A 82 -2.42 3.38 3.42
C SER A 82 -0.89 3.35 3.36
N THR A 83 -0.30 3.93 2.31
CA THR A 83 1.14 4.15 2.19
C THR A 83 1.71 4.91 3.39
N THR A 84 1.00 5.93 3.88
CA THR A 84 1.43 6.69 5.07
C THR A 84 1.55 5.82 6.31
N HIS A 85 0.58 4.94 6.55
CA HIS A 85 0.64 4.01 7.68
C HIS A 85 1.76 2.99 7.53
N GLY A 86 1.94 2.45 6.33
CA GLY A 86 3.03 1.52 6.03
C GLY A 86 4.41 2.13 6.27
N LEU A 87 4.63 3.32 5.73
CA LEU A 87 5.88 4.06 5.92
C LEU A 87 6.11 4.42 7.40
N LEU A 88 5.09 4.88 8.10
CA LEU A 88 5.20 5.19 9.52
C LEU A 88 5.59 3.94 10.32
N HIS A 89 4.92 2.82 10.05
CA HIS A 89 5.21 1.54 10.71
C HIS A 89 6.65 1.08 10.44
N ALA A 90 7.11 1.15 9.19
CA ALA A 90 8.48 0.81 8.82
C ALA A 90 9.50 1.72 9.52
N MET A 91 9.30 3.05 9.47
CA MET A 91 10.21 4.02 10.08
C MET A 91 10.30 3.86 11.61
N PHE A 92 9.21 3.47 12.28
CA PHE A 92 9.23 3.17 13.72
C PHE A 92 10.00 1.88 14.04
N GLY A 93 10.22 0.98 13.10
CA GLY A 93 11.05 -0.21 13.23
C GLY A 93 12.55 0.02 12.99
N LEU A 94 12.94 1.16 12.41
CA LEU A 94 14.31 1.43 12.03
C LEU A 94 15.12 2.12 13.15
N GLU A 95 16.43 1.91 13.09
CA GLU A 95 17.43 2.56 13.94
C GLU A 95 18.62 3.03 13.07
N GLY A 96 19.39 4.00 13.55
CA GLY A 96 20.52 4.55 12.82
C GLY A 96 20.14 5.75 11.96
N THR A 97 20.57 5.80 10.70
CA THR A 97 20.30 6.95 9.80
C THR A 97 19.49 6.54 8.60
N VAL A 98 18.37 7.23 8.36
CA VAL A 98 17.62 7.15 7.12
C VAL A 98 17.92 8.37 6.24
N VAL A 99 18.16 8.14 4.96
CA VAL A 99 18.37 9.18 3.97
C VAL A 99 17.08 9.34 3.17
N VAL A 100 16.57 10.57 3.07
CA VAL A 100 15.32 10.87 2.37
C VAL A 100 15.53 12.05 1.42
N PRO A 101 14.99 12.01 0.19
CA PRO A 101 15.01 13.17 -0.70
C PRO A 101 14.17 14.30 -0.13
N ALA A 102 14.68 15.54 -0.18
CA ALA A 102 13.99 16.72 0.34
C ALA A 102 12.66 17.02 -0.40
N GLN A 103 12.57 16.60 -1.65
CA GLN A 103 11.41 16.81 -2.52
C GLN A 103 10.50 15.58 -2.65
N ASP A 104 10.77 14.52 -1.87
CA ASP A 104 9.95 13.31 -1.91
C ASP A 104 8.54 13.56 -1.35
N PHE A 105 7.65 12.60 -1.64
CA PHE A 105 6.27 12.67 -1.17
C PHE A 105 6.21 12.87 0.35
N PRO A 106 5.33 13.74 0.85
CA PRO A 106 5.31 14.13 2.26
C PRO A 106 5.23 12.95 3.24
N ALA A 107 4.57 11.84 2.87
CA ALA A 107 4.46 10.67 3.74
C ALA A 107 5.83 10.07 4.08
N VAL A 108 6.81 10.08 3.17
CA VAL A 108 8.17 9.57 3.41
C VAL A 108 8.87 10.41 4.46
N ARG A 109 8.97 11.72 4.22
CA ARG A 109 9.67 12.66 5.08
C ARG A 109 9.03 12.79 6.46
N LEU A 110 7.70 12.95 6.50
CA LEU A 110 6.98 13.13 7.76
C LEU A 110 6.99 11.86 8.62
N SER A 111 6.94 10.68 8.01
CA SER A 111 7.06 9.40 8.76
C SER A 111 8.44 9.25 9.38
N ALA A 112 9.51 9.57 8.64
CA ALA A 112 10.87 9.53 9.15
C ALA A 112 11.09 10.53 10.29
N ALA A 113 10.68 11.79 10.09
CA ALA A 113 10.80 12.84 11.10
C ALA A 113 10.02 12.49 12.39
N ARG A 114 8.81 11.93 12.25
CA ARG A 114 7.98 11.55 13.39
C ARG A 114 8.57 10.37 14.16
N ALA A 115 9.09 9.37 13.47
CA ALA A 115 9.76 8.24 14.11
C ALA A 115 11.04 8.69 14.85
N ALA A 116 11.85 9.55 14.24
CA ALA A 116 13.04 10.14 14.85
C ALA A 116 12.68 10.91 16.14
N ALA A 117 11.68 11.79 16.06
CA ALA A 117 11.25 12.60 17.21
C ALA A 117 10.65 11.75 18.35
N ALA A 118 9.93 10.68 18.03
CA ALA A 118 9.24 9.85 19.03
C ALA A 118 10.16 8.87 19.75
N ARG A 119 11.13 8.28 19.03
CA ARG A 119 11.99 7.22 19.57
C ARG A 119 13.41 7.68 19.91
N GLY A 120 13.93 8.71 19.22
CA GLY A 120 15.32 9.15 19.38
C GLY A 120 16.39 8.14 18.91
N LEU A 121 15.98 7.08 18.21
CA LEU A 121 16.85 6.01 17.71
C LEU A 121 17.16 6.14 16.22
N LEU A 122 16.42 7.01 15.53
CA LEU A 122 16.53 7.27 14.10
C LEU A 122 16.99 8.70 13.85
N ALA A 123 18.04 8.87 13.07
CA ALA A 123 18.45 10.16 12.52
C ALA A 123 17.91 10.29 11.09
N VAL A 124 17.43 11.48 10.73
CA VAL A 124 16.97 11.76 9.36
C VAL A 124 17.97 12.68 8.69
N ARG A 125 18.50 12.24 7.54
CA ARG A 125 19.33 13.05 6.66
C ARG A 125 18.56 13.35 5.38
N GLU A 126 18.17 14.60 5.19
CA GLU A 126 17.58 15.04 3.94
C GLU A 126 18.69 15.31 2.91
N ILE A 127 18.47 14.88 1.67
CA ILE A 127 19.33 15.17 0.52
C ILE A 127 18.52 15.88 -0.56
N ASP A 128 19.19 16.72 -1.34
CA ASP A 128 18.61 17.37 -2.51
C ASP A 128 19.37 16.86 -3.76
N PRO A 129 18.93 15.73 -4.32
CA PRO A 129 19.64 15.11 -5.43
C PRO A 129 19.51 15.96 -6.70
N PRO A 130 20.57 16.00 -7.54
CA PRO A 130 20.53 16.72 -8.81
C PRO A 130 19.35 16.27 -9.67
N GLU A 131 18.63 17.21 -10.25
CA GLU A 131 17.44 16.96 -11.09
C GLU A 131 16.33 16.12 -10.40
N GLY A 132 16.35 16.00 -9.07
CA GLY A 132 15.41 15.18 -8.31
C GLY A 132 15.62 13.67 -8.45
N ILE A 133 16.72 13.23 -9.07
CA ILE A 133 17.02 11.81 -9.29
C ILE A 133 17.99 11.31 -8.22
N VAL A 134 17.52 10.34 -7.43
CA VAL A 134 18.38 9.66 -6.44
C VAL A 134 19.26 8.64 -7.11
N THR A 135 20.56 8.86 -7.03
CA THR A 135 21.60 7.93 -7.51
C THR A 135 22.46 7.45 -6.34
N THR A 136 23.24 6.41 -6.55
CA THR A 136 24.21 5.92 -5.54
C THR A 136 25.21 6.98 -5.11
N ASP A 137 25.57 7.90 -6.01
CA ASP A 137 26.52 8.97 -5.74
C ASP A 137 25.89 10.15 -4.97
N ALA A 138 24.56 10.20 -4.87
CA ALA A 138 23.81 11.21 -4.11
C ALA A 138 23.64 10.84 -2.64
N ILE A 139 23.93 9.60 -2.25
CA ILE A 139 23.80 9.04 -0.91
C ILE A 139 25.15 9.02 -0.19
#